data_ad0b382d53b6b545f82397123ca2a0c0
#
_entry.id   ad0b382d53b6b545f82397123ca2a0c0
#
_cell.length_a   1.000
_cell.length_b   1.000
_cell.length_c   1.000
_cell.angle_alpha   90.00
_cell.angle_beta   90.00
_cell.angle_gamma   90.00
#
_symmetry.space_group_name_H-M   'P 1'
#
loop_
_entity.id
_entity.type
_entity.pdbx_description
1 polymer ?
#
loop_
_entity_poly.entity_id
_entity_poly.type
_entity_poly.pdbx_seq_one_letter_code
_entity_poly.pdbx_strand_id
1 'polypeptide(L)'
;FYLHNFGRESDEAIIQAAKDLGIRLSLNRTMYDWDGAPAGYVESVPQAVENTLYLAESYKDDPMVNILPSPHSLHAATPEMIQKGHEIAKKLNVKFHIHVAEEPFEVEQVKKEHDGLGTLEYLDRLGVVDNSMVIIHGVWLSPEEIDLLGEKKGGLVYCPSSNMFLADGITDIPRMLKAGVTIALGSDGACSNNRISVFEEMRMVSLLQKAKTCDALCVNYEQAFQMGTENGGLLLNFRIGKIEEGYKADFVGIDLEDLSMMPLSDSLEQMLPNIVYSMEPTAIRTVMVAGKP
;
A
#
# COMPACT_ATOMS: atom_id res chain seq x y z
N PHE A 1 -7.03 2.29 3.17
CA PHE A 1 -7.22 1.85 4.57
C PHE A 1 -7.49 0.36 4.62
N TYR A 2 -6.70 -0.38 5.39
CA TYR A 2 -6.84 -1.83 5.59
C TYR A 2 -7.64 -2.05 6.87
N LEU A 3 -8.86 -2.58 6.77
CA LEU A 3 -9.74 -2.80 7.92
C LEU A 3 -9.92 -4.28 8.17
N HIS A 4 -9.59 -4.73 9.38
CA HIS A 4 -9.93 -6.08 9.82
C HIS A 4 -11.43 -6.34 9.77
N ASN A 5 -11.82 -7.57 9.46
CA ASN A 5 -13.23 -7.92 9.37
C ASN A 5 -13.90 -7.90 10.76
N PHE A 6 -14.73 -6.91 10.99
CA PHE A 6 -15.64 -6.81 12.14
C PHE A 6 -17.11 -6.86 11.70
N GLY A 7 -17.35 -7.30 10.48
CA GLY A 7 -18.66 -7.33 9.87
C GLY A 7 -18.99 -6.05 9.07
N ARG A 8 -20.05 -6.16 8.26
CA ARG A 8 -20.48 -5.14 7.30
C ARG A 8 -20.74 -3.77 7.94
N GLU A 9 -21.31 -3.74 9.15
CA GLU A 9 -21.58 -2.49 9.87
C GLU A 9 -20.30 -1.69 10.16
N SER A 10 -19.20 -2.38 10.45
CA SER A 10 -17.90 -1.73 10.68
C SER A 10 -17.31 -1.19 9.38
N ASP A 11 -17.44 -1.93 8.28
CA ASP A 11 -17.04 -1.46 6.95
C ASP A 11 -17.80 -0.17 6.57
N GLU A 12 -19.11 -0.15 6.75
CA GLU A 12 -19.95 1.02 6.48
C GLU A 12 -19.66 2.19 7.41
N ALA A 13 -19.34 1.92 8.68
CA ALA A 13 -18.98 2.97 9.64
C ALA A 13 -17.67 3.70 9.25
N ILE A 14 -16.66 2.97 8.78
CA ILE A 14 -15.41 3.56 8.28
C ILE A 14 -15.65 4.38 7.01
N ILE A 15 -16.47 3.89 6.10
CA ILE A 15 -16.85 4.63 4.88
C ILE A 15 -17.57 5.93 5.27
N GLN A 16 -18.52 5.85 6.21
CA GLN A 16 -19.23 7.03 6.67
C GLN A 16 -18.31 8.03 7.35
N ALA A 17 -17.38 7.57 8.20
CA ALA A 17 -16.40 8.45 8.85
C ALA A 17 -15.51 9.17 7.82
N ALA A 18 -15.06 8.49 6.78
CA ALA A 18 -14.30 9.11 5.70
C ALA A 18 -15.12 10.18 4.94
N LYS A 19 -16.41 9.92 4.70
CA LYS A 19 -17.34 10.86 4.07
C LYS A 19 -17.59 12.09 4.95
N ASP A 20 -17.78 11.89 6.25
CA ASP A 20 -17.99 12.98 7.21
C ASP A 20 -16.77 13.90 7.32
N LEU A 21 -15.56 13.32 7.20
CA LEU A 21 -14.30 14.06 7.18
C LEU A 21 -13.99 14.67 5.80
N GLY A 22 -14.73 14.30 4.76
CA GLY A 22 -14.48 14.77 3.39
C GLY A 22 -13.19 14.21 2.76
N ILE A 23 -12.67 13.09 3.27
CA ILE A 23 -11.46 12.45 2.74
C ILE A 23 -11.82 11.34 1.76
N ARG A 24 -10.92 11.09 0.80
CA ARG A 24 -11.02 9.96 -0.13
C ARG A 24 -10.61 8.66 0.56
N LEU A 25 -11.40 7.61 0.38
CA LEU A 25 -11.16 6.30 0.96
C LEU A 25 -11.01 5.22 -0.12
N SER A 26 -9.91 4.48 -0.08
CA SER A 26 -9.84 3.14 -0.63
C SER A 26 -9.91 2.16 0.52
N LEU A 27 -11.04 1.47 0.66
CA LEU A 27 -11.23 0.46 1.69
C LEU A 27 -10.71 -0.87 1.16
N ASN A 28 -9.59 -1.32 1.70
CA ASN A 28 -9.07 -2.66 1.52
C ASN A 28 -9.82 -3.56 2.49
N ARG A 29 -10.92 -4.15 2.01
CA ARG A 29 -11.74 -5.03 2.83
C ARG A 29 -11.03 -6.34 3.04
N THR A 30 -10.62 -6.60 4.29
CA THR A 30 -9.83 -7.77 4.63
C THR A 30 -10.70 -9.02 4.70
N MET A 31 -10.18 -10.11 4.15
CA MET A 31 -10.84 -11.41 4.07
C MET A 31 -10.01 -12.44 4.83
N TYR A 32 -10.63 -13.16 5.78
CA TYR A 32 -10.00 -14.13 6.67
C TYR A 32 -10.83 -15.40 6.75
N ASP A 33 -10.19 -16.56 6.63
CA ASP A 33 -10.83 -17.86 6.84
C ASP A 33 -9.86 -18.95 7.34
N TRP A 34 -8.68 -18.56 7.81
CA TRP A 34 -7.63 -19.49 8.21
C TRP A 34 -7.26 -19.37 9.69
N ASP A 35 -6.68 -20.44 10.26
CA ASP A 35 -6.36 -20.55 11.69
C ASP A 35 -5.40 -19.48 12.24
N GLY A 36 -4.59 -18.84 11.38
CA GLY A 36 -3.72 -17.71 11.74
C GLY A 36 -4.47 -16.41 12.00
N ALA A 37 -5.76 -16.34 11.65
CA ALA A 37 -6.58 -15.16 11.90
C ALA A 37 -7.22 -15.21 13.30
N PRO A 38 -7.36 -14.03 13.99
CA PRO A 38 -8.17 -13.97 15.21
C PRO A 38 -9.61 -14.43 14.94
N ALA A 39 -10.17 -15.24 15.85
CA ALA A 39 -11.49 -15.87 15.66
C ALA A 39 -12.61 -14.87 15.34
N GLY A 40 -12.53 -13.64 15.88
CA GLY A 40 -13.52 -12.59 15.61
C GLY A 40 -13.45 -11.99 14.21
N TYR A 41 -12.40 -12.28 13.42
CA TYR A 41 -12.23 -11.75 12.05
C TYR A 41 -12.61 -12.76 10.97
N VAL A 42 -12.73 -14.06 11.35
CA VAL A 42 -12.98 -15.15 10.41
C VAL A 42 -14.39 -15.08 9.84
N GLU A 43 -14.49 -15.29 8.54
CA GLU A 43 -15.75 -15.44 7.81
C GLU A 43 -15.60 -16.56 6.77
N SER A 44 -16.71 -17.17 6.36
CA SER A 44 -16.64 -18.15 5.27
C SER A 44 -16.36 -17.48 3.92
N VAL A 45 -15.75 -18.21 2.98
CA VAL A 45 -15.49 -17.70 1.62
C VAL A 45 -16.75 -17.12 0.97
N PRO A 46 -17.93 -17.77 1.00
CA PRO A 46 -19.15 -17.18 0.44
C PRO A 46 -19.54 -15.84 1.10
N GLN A 47 -19.40 -15.72 2.44
CA GLN A 47 -19.70 -14.49 3.16
C GLN A 47 -18.74 -13.36 2.77
N ALA A 48 -17.43 -13.65 2.68
CA ALA A 48 -16.42 -12.68 2.25
C ALA A 48 -16.73 -12.15 0.84
N VAL A 49 -17.07 -13.04 -0.08
CA VAL A 49 -17.44 -12.69 -1.46
C VAL A 49 -18.71 -11.83 -1.48
N GLU A 50 -19.76 -12.26 -0.77
CA GLU A 50 -21.04 -11.52 -0.70
C GLU A 50 -20.82 -10.11 -0.12
N ASN A 51 -20.14 -10.01 1.03
CA ASN A 51 -19.91 -8.74 1.71
C ASN A 51 -19.07 -7.76 0.86
N THR A 52 -18.01 -8.27 0.21
CA THR A 52 -17.14 -7.44 -0.64
C THR A 52 -17.90 -6.93 -1.88
N LEU A 53 -18.67 -7.80 -2.54
CA LEU A 53 -19.48 -7.41 -3.72
C LEU A 53 -20.62 -6.47 -3.35
N TYR A 54 -21.26 -6.67 -2.18
CA TYR A 54 -22.27 -5.77 -1.67
C TYR A 54 -21.73 -4.35 -1.47
N LEU A 55 -20.59 -4.21 -0.80
CA LEU A 55 -19.96 -2.91 -0.59
C LEU A 55 -19.56 -2.27 -1.92
N ALA A 56 -18.92 -3.04 -2.81
CA ALA A 56 -18.53 -2.52 -4.12
C ALA A 56 -19.73 -2.02 -4.94
N GLU A 57 -20.86 -2.73 -4.92
CA GLU A 57 -22.08 -2.28 -5.61
C GLU A 57 -22.73 -1.07 -4.94
N SER A 58 -22.73 -1.03 -3.59
CA SER A 58 -23.33 0.07 -2.82
C SER A 58 -22.60 1.41 -3.05
N TYR A 59 -21.30 1.38 -3.30
CA TYR A 59 -20.48 2.57 -3.45
C TYR A 59 -19.90 2.78 -4.85
N LYS A 60 -20.34 2.02 -5.86
CA LYS A 60 -19.78 2.07 -7.24
C LYS A 60 -19.85 3.45 -7.90
N ASP A 61 -20.85 4.24 -7.55
CA ASP A 61 -21.08 5.59 -8.09
C ASP A 61 -20.52 6.70 -7.19
N ASP A 62 -19.93 6.37 -6.04
CA ASP A 62 -19.33 7.33 -5.14
C ASP A 62 -17.87 7.62 -5.55
N PRO A 63 -17.56 8.82 -6.06
CA PRO A 63 -16.22 9.13 -6.55
C PRO A 63 -15.16 9.24 -5.44
N MET A 64 -15.60 9.23 -4.17
CA MET A 64 -14.72 9.35 -3.00
C MET A 64 -14.37 7.99 -2.39
N VAL A 65 -15.08 6.93 -2.76
CA VAL A 65 -14.93 5.60 -2.15
C VAL A 65 -14.55 4.56 -3.19
N ASN A 66 -13.59 3.72 -2.86
CA ASN A 66 -13.22 2.55 -3.63
C ASN A 66 -13.14 1.32 -2.72
N ILE A 67 -13.63 0.18 -3.16
CA ILE A 67 -13.60 -1.08 -2.42
C ILE A 67 -12.66 -2.05 -3.12
N LEU A 68 -11.64 -2.51 -2.38
CA LEU A 68 -10.63 -3.45 -2.88
C LEU A 68 -10.72 -4.77 -2.09
N PRO A 69 -10.80 -5.93 -2.77
CA PRO A 69 -10.70 -7.22 -2.10
C PRO A 69 -9.27 -7.41 -1.56
N SER A 70 -9.15 -7.82 -0.30
CA SER A 70 -7.86 -7.89 0.38
C SER A 70 -7.78 -9.12 1.29
N PRO A 71 -7.65 -10.37 0.74
CA PRO A 71 -7.26 -11.51 1.55
C PRO A 71 -5.99 -11.18 2.32
N HIS A 72 -5.98 -11.44 3.64
CA HIS A 72 -4.95 -10.86 4.49
C HIS A 72 -3.53 -11.30 4.09
N SER A 73 -3.27 -12.60 4.13
CA SER A 73 -1.95 -13.21 3.91
C SER A 73 -2.09 -14.72 3.75
N LEU A 74 -1.01 -15.43 3.43
CA LEU A 74 -1.02 -16.88 3.32
C LEU A 74 -1.21 -17.61 4.67
N HIS A 75 -0.98 -16.95 5.80
CA HIS A 75 -1.20 -17.54 7.14
C HIS A 75 -2.59 -17.23 7.73
N ALA A 76 -3.39 -16.37 7.09
CA ALA A 76 -4.68 -15.93 7.61
C ALA A 76 -5.85 -16.10 6.61
N ALA A 77 -5.55 -16.45 5.37
CA ALA A 77 -6.52 -16.72 4.32
C ALA A 77 -6.15 -18.00 3.55
N THR A 78 -7.15 -18.88 3.33
CA THR A 78 -6.93 -20.09 2.54
C THR A 78 -6.65 -19.77 1.07
N PRO A 79 -6.01 -20.70 0.32
CA PRO A 79 -5.85 -20.55 -1.12
C PRO A 79 -7.16 -20.24 -1.86
N GLU A 80 -8.28 -20.85 -1.43
CA GLU A 80 -9.61 -20.56 -1.99
C GLU A 80 -10.02 -19.10 -1.76
N MET A 81 -9.86 -18.59 -0.53
CA MET A 81 -10.16 -17.20 -0.19
C MET A 81 -9.32 -16.23 -1.03
N ILE A 82 -8.02 -16.52 -1.19
CA ILE A 82 -7.09 -15.71 -1.98
C ILE A 82 -7.52 -15.68 -3.45
N GLN A 83 -7.84 -16.85 -4.04
CA GLN A 83 -8.32 -16.93 -5.41
C GLN A 83 -9.65 -16.18 -5.60
N LYS A 84 -10.57 -16.24 -4.64
CA LYS A 84 -11.83 -15.48 -4.69
C LYS A 84 -11.62 -13.98 -4.60
N GLY A 85 -10.70 -13.52 -3.75
CA GLY A 85 -10.28 -12.10 -3.73
C GLY A 85 -9.77 -11.63 -5.08
N HIS A 86 -8.90 -12.41 -5.73
CA HIS A 86 -8.40 -12.13 -7.07
C HIS A 86 -9.52 -12.14 -8.14
N GLU A 87 -10.43 -13.12 -8.11
CA GLU A 87 -11.59 -13.17 -9.02
C GLU A 87 -12.47 -11.91 -8.89
N ILE A 88 -12.71 -11.44 -7.65
CA ILE A 88 -13.45 -10.20 -7.38
C ILE A 88 -12.73 -9.01 -8.00
N ALA A 89 -11.41 -8.89 -7.79
CA ALA A 89 -10.61 -7.81 -8.35
C ALA A 89 -10.69 -7.77 -9.88
N LYS A 90 -10.60 -8.91 -10.54
CA LYS A 90 -10.77 -9.04 -12.01
C LYS A 90 -12.17 -8.64 -12.46
N LYS A 91 -13.22 -9.11 -11.76
CA LYS A 91 -14.61 -8.78 -12.06
C LYS A 91 -14.90 -7.29 -11.95
N LEU A 92 -14.37 -6.64 -10.92
CA LEU A 92 -14.58 -5.22 -10.65
C LEU A 92 -13.57 -4.31 -11.38
N ASN A 93 -12.55 -4.89 -12.02
CA ASN A 93 -11.42 -4.17 -12.62
C ASN A 93 -10.71 -3.24 -11.62
N VAL A 94 -10.43 -3.77 -10.42
CA VAL A 94 -9.71 -3.10 -9.34
C VAL A 94 -8.45 -3.86 -8.95
N LYS A 95 -7.66 -3.30 -8.05
CA LYS A 95 -6.50 -3.98 -7.49
C LYS A 95 -6.92 -5.00 -6.41
N PHE A 96 -6.05 -5.97 -6.19
CA PHE A 96 -6.12 -7.03 -5.20
C PHE A 96 -4.92 -6.90 -4.27
N HIS A 97 -5.17 -6.67 -2.98
CA HIS A 97 -4.13 -6.42 -1.99
C HIS A 97 -3.92 -7.61 -1.06
N ILE A 98 -2.68 -7.92 -0.71
CA ILE A 98 -2.30 -9.03 0.17
C ILE A 98 -0.94 -8.76 0.84
N HIS A 99 -0.80 -9.09 2.14
CA HIS A 99 0.50 -9.09 2.82
C HIS A 99 1.32 -10.29 2.35
N VAL A 100 2.60 -10.06 2.02
CA VAL A 100 3.48 -11.08 1.45
C VAL A 100 4.88 -10.91 1.98
N ALA A 101 5.45 -11.99 2.51
CA ALA A 101 6.85 -12.07 2.92
C ALA A 101 7.26 -10.91 3.85
N GLU A 102 6.41 -10.58 4.82
CA GLU A 102 6.68 -9.54 5.81
C GLU A 102 7.74 -10.02 6.80
N GLU A 103 7.56 -11.22 7.34
CA GLU A 103 8.42 -11.81 8.38
C GLU A 103 9.11 -13.10 7.92
N PRO A 104 10.30 -13.42 8.47
CA PRO A 104 11.03 -14.64 8.10
C PRO A 104 10.24 -15.92 8.33
N PHE A 105 9.45 -15.98 9.41
CA PHE A 105 8.69 -17.19 9.77
C PHE A 105 7.62 -17.51 8.71
N GLU A 106 6.96 -16.50 8.12
CA GLU A 106 6.00 -16.67 7.04
C GLU A 106 6.64 -17.39 5.85
N VAL A 107 7.81 -16.90 5.42
CA VAL A 107 8.55 -17.49 4.29
C VAL A 107 8.96 -18.92 4.59
N GLU A 108 9.45 -19.20 5.79
CA GLU A 108 9.84 -20.56 6.21
C GLU A 108 8.63 -21.51 6.31
N GLN A 109 7.49 -21.02 6.78
CA GLN A 109 6.25 -21.78 6.82
C GLN A 109 5.80 -22.16 5.41
N VAL A 110 5.72 -21.19 4.50
CA VAL A 110 5.30 -21.42 3.11
C VAL A 110 6.23 -22.43 2.42
N LYS A 111 7.55 -22.29 2.56
CA LYS A 111 8.51 -23.25 2.01
C LYS A 111 8.29 -24.67 2.53
N LYS A 112 8.03 -24.79 3.83
CA LYS A 112 7.81 -26.09 4.47
C LYS A 112 6.52 -26.77 4.01
N GLU A 113 5.45 -25.99 3.79
CA GLU A 113 4.12 -26.49 3.44
C GLU A 113 3.92 -26.68 1.94
N HIS A 114 4.74 -26.02 1.09
CA HIS A 114 4.53 -25.95 -0.35
C HIS A 114 5.78 -26.31 -1.19
N ASP A 115 6.40 -27.45 -0.87
CA ASP A 115 7.49 -28.07 -1.64
C ASP A 115 8.72 -27.16 -1.84
N GLY A 116 9.01 -26.27 -0.89
CA GLY A 116 10.15 -25.37 -0.94
C GLY A 116 9.94 -24.10 -1.76
N LEU A 117 8.73 -23.84 -2.24
CA LEU A 117 8.40 -22.61 -2.96
C LEU A 117 8.49 -21.37 -2.05
N GLY A 118 8.96 -20.27 -2.62
CA GLY A 118 8.84 -18.96 -2.01
C GLY A 118 7.37 -18.49 -1.92
N THR A 119 7.14 -17.45 -1.15
CA THR A 119 5.79 -16.93 -0.86
C THR A 119 5.09 -16.45 -2.15
N LEU A 120 5.79 -15.67 -2.97
CA LEU A 120 5.22 -15.16 -4.23
C LEU A 120 5.18 -16.25 -5.32
N GLU A 121 6.15 -17.18 -5.33
CA GLU A 121 6.13 -18.32 -6.24
C GLU A 121 4.90 -19.20 -5.99
N TYR A 122 4.54 -19.40 -4.72
CA TYR A 122 3.34 -20.14 -4.38
C TYR A 122 2.07 -19.41 -4.83
N LEU A 123 1.98 -18.10 -4.64
CA LEU A 123 0.87 -17.28 -5.15
C LEU A 123 0.78 -17.30 -6.68
N ASP A 124 1.91 -17.34 -7.40
CA ASP A 124 1.90 -17.50 -8.86
C ASP A 124 1.38 -18.88 -9.27
N ARG A 125 1.75 -19.94 -8.56
CA ARG A 125 1.18 -21.28 -8.75
C ARG A 125 -0.33 -21.33 -8.53
N LEU A 126 -0.87 -20.51 -7.62
CA LEU A 126 -2.32 -20.33 -7.43
C LEU A 126 -2.99 -19.54 -8.57
N GLY A 127 -2.21 -18.93 -9.47
CA GLY A 127 -2.72 -18.15 -10.60
C GLY A 127 -3.20 -16.76 -10.26
N VAL A 128 -2.75 -16.19 -9.13
CA VAL A 128 -3.22 -14.89 -8.64
C VAL A 128 -2.21 -13.75 -8.82
N VAL A 129 -0.99 -14.05 -9.32
CA VAL A 129 0.04 -13.03 -9.56
C VAL A 129 -0.11 -12.45 -10.96
N ASP A 130 -0.63 -11.24 -11.04
CA ASP A 130 -0.76 -10.47 -12.29
C ASP A 130 -0.75 -8.95 -12.00
N ASN A 131 -1.07 -8.16 -13.00
CA ASN A 131 -1.09 -6.70 -12.89
C ASN A 131 -2.17 -6.13 -11.96
N SER A 132 -3.09 -6.94 -11.46
CA SER A 132 -4.05 -6.54 -10.43
C SER A 132 -3.49 -6.70 -9.02
N MET A 133 -2.47 -7.54 -8.82
CA MET A 133 -1.88 -7.81 -7.51
C MET A 133 -1.08 -6.62 -7.00
N VAL A 134 -1.29 -6.30 -5.73
CA VAL A 134 -0.48 -5.36 -4.94
C VAL A 134 -0.08 -6.07 -3.65
N ILE A 135 1.19 -6.35 -3.50
CA ILE A 135 1.71 -6.92 -2.25
C ILE A 135 2.02 -5.81 -1.24
N ILE A 136 1.96 -6.13 0.05
CA ILE A 136 2.35 -5.24 1.14
C ILE A 136 3.60 -5.81 1.79
N HIS A 137 4.54 -4.94 2.18
CA HIS A 137 5.85 -5.21 2.79
C HIS A 137 6.90 -5.82 1.85
N GLY A 138 6.76 -7.08 1.44
CA GLY A 138 7.71 -7.74 0.52
C GLY A 138 9.16 -7.77 1.02
N VAL A 139 9.36 -7.86 2.34
CA VAL A 139 10.68 -7.73 3.00
C VAL A 139 11.60 -8.87 2.65
N TRP A 140 11.06 -10.10 2.67
CA TRP A 140 11.81 -11.35 2.55
C TRP A 140 11.62 -12.05 1.21
N LEU A 141 11.18 -11.32 0.17
CA LEU A 141 11.15 -11.88 -1.19
C LEU A 141 12.57 -12.18 -1.69
N SER A 142 12.72 -13.32 -2.33
CA SER A 142 13.96 -13.67 -3.03
C SER A 142 14.19 -12.77 -4.26
N PRO A 143 15.41 -12.69 -4.79
CA PRO A 143 15.68 -11.99 -6.03
C PRO A 143 14.80 -12.46 -7.20
N GLU A 144 14.54 -13.76 -7.29
CA GLU A 144 13.71 -14.37 -8.33
C GLU A 144 12.23 -13.98 -8.19
N GLU A 145 11.72 -13.93 -6.96
CA GLU A 145 10.35 -13.47 -6.67
C GLU A 145 10.16 -11.99 -6.99
N ILE A 146 11.17 -11.15 -6.74
CA ILE A 146 11.15 -9.74 -7.13
C ILE A 146 11.08 -9.59 -8.66
N ASP A 147 11.87 -10.34 -9.38
CA ASP A 147 11.87 -10.34 -10.85
C ASP A 147 10.51 -10.84 -11.38
N LEU A 148 9.95 -11.89 -10.79
CA LEU A 148 8.61 -12.40 -11.10
C LEU A 148 7.52 -11.32 -10.90
N LEU A 149 7.55 -10.59 -9.76
CA LEU A 149 6.58 -9.51 -9.50
C LEU A 149 6.65 -8.43 -10.58
N GLY A 150 7.86 -8.05 -11.00
CA GLY A 150 8.09 -7.09 -12.08
C GLY A 150 7.58 -7.59 -13.44
N GLU A 151 7.88 -8.82 -13.83
CA GLU A 151 7.40 -9.45 -15.06
C GLU A 151 5.87 -9.51 -15.13
N LYS A 152 5.23 -9.82 -14.02
CA LYS A 152 3.77 -9.87 -13.88
C LYS A 152 3.12 -8.49 -13.75
N LYS A 153 3.93 -7.42 -13.66
CA LYS A 153 3.47 -6.02 -13.46
C LYS A 153 2.66 -5.83 -12.17
N GLY A 154 2.98 -6.60 -11.16
CA GLY A 154 2.43 -6.41 -9.82
C GLY A 154 2.95 -5.13 -9.17
N GLY A 155 2.30 -4.71 -8.08
CA GLY A 155 2.69 -3.53 -7.30
C GLY A 155 3.16 -3.89 -5.89
N LEU A 156 3.81 -2.93 -5.24
CA LEU A 156 4.23 -3.01 -3.85
C LEU A 156 3.74 -1.78 -3.08
N VAL A 157 3.14 -1.97 -1.92
CA VAL A 157 3.04 -0.95 -0.87
C VAL A 157 4.11 -1.23 0.17
N TYR A 158 5.11 -0.36 0.24
CA TYR A 158 6.20 -0.45 1.20
C TYR A 158 5.92 0.39 2.43
N CYS A 159 6.11 -0.19 3.62
CA CYS A 159 5.86 0.44 4.92
C CYS A 159 7.17 0.50 5.73
N PRO A 160 8.15 1.36 5.34
CA PRO A 160 9.49 1.33 5.92
C PRO A 160 9.51 1.54 7.43
N SER A 161 8.72 2.47 7.96
CA SER A 161 8.70 2.77 9.39
C SER A 161 8.11 1.62 10.21
N SER A 162 7.04 0.97 9.69
CA SER A 162 6.45 -0.21 10.32
C SER A 162 7.43 -1.37 10.35
N ASN A 163 8.06 -1.69 9.23
CA ASN A 163 9.01 -2.80 9.17
C ASN A 163 10.25 -2.58 10.07
N MET A 164 10.67 -1.32 10.29
CA MET A 164 11.70 -1.02 11.28
C MET A 164 11.18 -1.17 12.71
N PHE A 165 9.96 -0.69 12.99
CA PHE A 165 9.37 -0.72 14.33
C PHE A 165 9.13 -2.17 14.80
N LEU A 166 8.66 -3.03 13.91
CA LEU A 166 8.41 -4.46 14.16
C LEU A 166 9.67 -5.32 14.04
N ALA A 167 10.78 -4.75 13.57
CA ALA A 167 12.04 -5.44 13.30
C ALA A 167 11.94 -6.54 12.22
N ASP A 168 11.06 -6.37 11.24
CA ASP A 168 10.84 -7.32 10.13
C ASP A 168 12.01 -7.35 9.16
N GLY A 169 12.68 -6.20 8.96
CA GLY A 169 13.82 -6.07 8.05
C GLY A 169 13.68 -4.92 7.07
N ILE A 170 14.40 -5.00 5.96
CA ILE A 170 14.47 -3.94 4.93
C ILE A 170 14.24 -4.53 3.56
N THR A 171 13.13 -4.20 2.91
CA THR A 171 12.82 -4.58 1.52
C THR A 171 13.89 -4.07 0.55
N ASP A 172 14.18 -4.83 -0.50
CA ASP A 172 15.15 -4.43 -1.53
C ASP A 172 14.51 -3.52 -2.59
N ILE A 173 14.31 -2.25 -2.23
CA ILE A 173 13.67 -1.27 -3.10
C ILE A 173 14.48 -0.98 -4.38
N PRO A 174 15.83 -0.87 -4.37
CA PRO A 174 16.59 -0.70 -5.60
C PRO A 174 16.37 -1.83 -6.61
N ARG A 175 16.30 -3.09 -6.15
CA ARG A 175 16.00 -4.23 -7.03
C ARG A 175 14.57 -4.19 -7.53
N MET A 176 13.61 -3.88 -6.68
CA MET A 176 12.18 -3.71 -7.08
C MET A 176 12.02 -2.68 -8.19
N LEU A 177 12.67 -1.51 -8.04
CA LEU A 177 12.68 -0.46 -9.07
C LEU A 177 13.30 -0.95 -10.39
N LYS A 178 14.43 -1.66 -10.29
CA LYS A 178 15.10 -2.23 -11.47
C LYS A 178 14.24 -3.28 -12.17
N ALA A 179 13.47 -4.07 -11.43
CA ALA A 179 12.53 -5.04 -11.98
C ALA A 179 11.26 -4.38 -12.57
N GLY A 180 11.08 -3.06 -12.41
CA GLY A 180 9.93 -2.32 -12.93
C GLY A 180 8.66 -2.45 -12.08
N VAL A 181 8.80 -2.84 -10.82
CA VAL A 181 7.67 -2.89 -9.87
C VAL A 181 7.20 -1.47 -9.57
N THR A 182 5.88 -1.23 -9.64
CA THR A 182 5.29 0.02 -9.16
C THR A 182 5.25 0.00 -7.64
N ILE A 183 5.95 0.95 -7.01
CA ILE A 183 6.07 1.03 -5.55
C ILE A 183 5.34 2.25 -5.03
N ALA A 184 4.44 2.06 -4.06
CA ALA A 184 3.84 3.12 -3.26
C ALA A 184 4.27 3.00 -1.80
N LEU A 185 3.99 4.03 -1.00
CA LEU A 185 4.31 4.08 0.42
C LEU A 185 3.05 4.01 1.27
N GLY A 186 3.14 3.31 2.40
CA GLY A 186 2.12 3.25 3.43
C GLY A 186 2.73 3.41 4.81
N SER A 187 1.99 4.01 5.73
CA SER A 187 2.40 4.13 7.13
C SER A 187 2.07 2.89 7.96
N ASP A 188 1.27 1.98 7.38
CA ASP A 188 0.69 0.84 8.09
C ASP A 188 -0.19 1.26 9.28
N GLY A 189 -0.48 0.36 10.21
CA GLY A 189 -1.30 0.62 11.38
C GLY A 189 -0.64 1.53 12.40
N ALA A 190 -1.43 2.29 13.15
CA ALA A 190 -0.91 3.12 14.23
C ALA A 190 -0.27 2.28 15.36
N CYS A 191 -0.62 1.01 15.49
CA CYS A 191 -0.02 0.08 16.45
C CYS A 191 1.35 -0.45 16.02
N SER A 192 1.66 -0.41 14.73
CA SER A 192 2.91 -0.90 14.14
C SER A 192 3.87 0.21 13.70
N ASN A 193 3.44 1.49 13.76
CA ASN A 193 4.29 2.64 13.39
C ASN A 193 4.19 3.79 14.42
N ASN A 194 3.05 3.95 15.10
CA ASN A 194 2.71 5.06 15.99
C ASN A 194 2.64 6.45 15.31
N ARG A 195 2.84 6.54 13.99
CA ARG A 195 2.72 7.75 13.18
C ARG A 195 1.99 7.46 11.88
N ILE A 196 1.24 8.45 11.36
CA ILE A 196 0.54 8.36 10.08
C ILE A 196 1.02 9.55 9.24
N SER A 197 2.10 9.36 8.47
CA SER A 197 2.68 10.41 7.64
C SER A 197 3.39 9.83 6.42
N VAL A 198 2.79 9.99 5.24
CA VAL A 198 3.45 9.57 3.98
C VAL A 198 4.72 10.39 3.71
N PHE A 199 4.80 11.64 4.16
CA PHE A 199 6.03 12.44 4.05
C PHE A 199 7.19 11.82 4.85
N GLU A 200 6.89 11.25 6.03
CA GLU A 200 7.89 10.52 6.78
C GLU A 200 8.32 9.24 6.06
N GLU A 201 7.38 8.49 5.48
CA GLU A 201 7.71 7.29 4.71
C GLU A 201 8.54 7.62 3.45
N MET A 202 8.32 8.77 2.79
CA MET A 202 9.19 9.25 1.71
C MET A 202 10.63 9.45 2.18
N ARG A 203 10.82 10.04 3.35
CA ARG A 203 12.14 10.22 3.96
C ARG A 203 12.77 8.88 4.32
N MET A 204 12.00 7.99 4.97
CA MET A 204 12.49 6.69 5.45
C MET A 204 12.88 5.76 4.29
N VAL A 205 12.09 5.65 3.22
CA VAL A 205 12.45 4.81 2.08
C VAL A 205 13.80 5.22 1.48
N SER A 206 14.06 6.52 1.32
CA SER A 206 15.34 6.97 0.77
C SER A 206 16.51 6.73 1.71
N LEU A 207 16.41 7.17 2.97
CA LEU A 207 17.52 7.10 3.92
C LEU A 207 17.88 5.66 4.29
N LEU A 208 16.88 4.80 4.48
CA LEU A 208 17.08 3.41 4.86
C LEU A 208 17.80 2.61 3.76
N GLN A 209 17.40 2.82 2.49
CA GLN A 209 18.07 2.16 1.37
C GLN A 209 19.52 2.64 1.20
N LYS A 210 19.77 3.94 1.34
CA LYS A 210 21.14 4.50 1.32
C LYS A 210 22.02 3.90 2.42
N ALA A 211 21.47 3.76 3.62
CA ALA A 211 22.20 3.15 4.74
C ALA A 211 22.47 1.65 4.49
N LYS A 212 21.47 0.91 3.96
CA LYS A 212 21.60 -0.53 3.64
C LYS A 212 22.64 -0.80 2.55
N THR A 213 22.64 0.01 1.49
CA THR A 213 23.47 -0.22 0.30
C THR A 213 24.80 0.52 0.31
N CYS A 214 25.00 1.49 1.22
CA CYS A 214 26.12 2.43 1.19
C CYS A 214 26.23 3.20 -0.15
N ASP A 215 25.09 3.38 -0.85
CA ASP A 215 24.98 4.11 -2.09
C ASP A 215 24.02 5.29 -1.93
N ALA A 216 24.54 6.52 -2.09
CA ALA A 216 23.77 7.75 -1.93
C ALA A 216 22.72 7.96 -3.04
N LEU A 217 22.81 7.24 -4.14
CA LEU A 217 21.97 7.40 -5.32
C LEU A 217 20.95 6.27 -5.51
N CYS A 218 20.95 5.25 -4.67
CA CYS A 218 20.13 4.03 -4.84
C CYS A 218 18.61 4.30 -4.84
N VAL A 219 18.13 5.28 -4.05
CA VAL A 219 16.76 5.82 -4.08
C VAL A 219 16.85 7.32 -3.83
N ASN A 220 16.57 8.10 -4.86
CA ASN A 220 16.61 9.55 -4.79
C ASN A 220 15.28 10.15 -4.31
N TYR A 221 15.26 11.48 -4.07
CA TYR A 221 14.08 12.19 -3.59
C TYR A 221 12.92 12.22 -4.60
N GLU A 222 13.20 12.21 -5.89
CA GLU A 222 12.17 12.19 -6.94
C GLU A 222 11.42 10.86 -6.92
N GLN A 223 12.16 9.75 -6.83
CA GLN A 223 11.58 8.41 -6.69
C GLN A 223 10.76 8.29 -5.40
N ALA A 224 11.29 8.76 -4.27
CA ALA A 224 10.58 8.75 -2.99
C ALA A 224 9.29 9.59 -3.04
N PHE A 225 9.33 10.77 -3.67
CA PHE A 225 8.17 11.61 -3.86
C PHE A 225 7.11 10.95 -4.77
N GLN A 226 7.54 10.35 -5.87
CA GLN A 226 6.64 9.61 -6.76
C GLN A 226 5.97 8.43 -6.06
N MET A 227 6.70 7.68 -5.23
CA MET A 227 6.15 6.60 -4.41
C MET A 227 5.08 7.09 -3.42
N GLY A 228 5.27 8.26 -2.83
CA GLY A 228 4.32 8.85 -1.87
C GLY A 228 3.16 9.63 -2.49
N THR A 229 3.13 9.79 -3.82
CA THR A 229 2.11 10.57 -4.53
C THR A 229 1.45 9.76 -5.64
N GLU A 230 1.92 9.85 -6.86
CA GLU A 230 1.33 9.26 -8.07
C GLU A 230 1.15 7.75 -7.95
N ASN A 231 2.18 7.05 -7.50
CA ASN A 231 2.13 5.59 -7.44
C ASN A 231 1.07 5.08 -6.45
N GLY A 232 0.82 5.82 -5.35
CA GLY A 232 -0.28 5.53 -4.44
C GLY A 232 -1.63 5.55 -5.17
N GLY A 233 -1.86 6.56 -5.99
CA GLY A 233 -3.07 6.65 -6.82
C GLY A 233 -3.24 5.45 -7.74
N LEU A 234 -2.17 5.04 -8.42
CA LEU A 234 -2.18 3.88 -9.33
C LEU A 234 -2.54 2.57 -8.61
N LEU A 235 -1.96 2.32 -7.43
CA LEU A 235 -2.18 1.09 -6.66
C LEU A 235 -3.52 1.09 -5.91
N LEU A 236 -4.16 2.25 -5.74
CA LEU A 236 -5.48 2.39 -5.11
C LEU A 236 -6.63 2.56 -6.12
N ASN A 237 -6.35 2.47 -7.42
CA ASN A 237 -7.33 2.70 -8.49
C ASN A 237 -7.95 4.11 -8.49
N PHE A 238 -7.21 5.12 -8.01
CA PHE A 238 -7.62 6.51 -8.10
C PHE A 238 -6.70 7.30 -9.05
N ARG A 239 -7.27 8.20 -9.83
CA ARG A 239 -6.51 9.17 -10.65
C ARG A 239 -6.17 10.39 -9.77
N ILE A 240 -5.20 10.23 -8.87
CA ILE A 240 -4.68 11.23 -7.93
C ILE A 240 -3.15 11.30 -8.02
N GLY A 241 -2.54 12.25 -7.34
CA GLY A 241 -1.08 12.36 -7.21
C GLY A 241 -0.40 13.14 -8.34
N LYS A 242 -1.17 13.70 -9.29
CA LYS A 242 -0.69 14.58 -10.35
C LYS A 242 -1.58 15.82 -10.50
N ILE A 243 -0.96 16.92 -10.89
CA ILE A 243 -1.68 18.14 -11.34
C ILE A 243 -1.76 18.07 -12.87
N GLU A 244 -2.77 17.37 -13.37
CA GLU A 244 -2.96 17.10 -14.79
C GLU A 244 -4.46 16.98 -15.11
N GLU A 245 -4.85 17.35 -16.34
CA GLU A 245 -6.24 17.21 -16.79
C GLU A 245 -6.73 15.76 -16.67
N GLY A 246 -7.91 15.59 -16.09
CA GLY A 246 -8.52 14.27 -15.81
C GLY A 246 -8.11 13.62 -14.48
N TYR A 247 -7.18 14.23 -13.73
CA TYR A 247 -6.88 13.84 -12.35
C TYR A 247 -7.83 14.53 -11.37
N LYS A 248 -8.00 13.92 -10.20
CA LYS A 248 -8.82 14.49 -9.13
C LYS A 248 -8.09 15.68 -8.50
N ALA A 249 -8.84 16.70 -8.09
CA ALA A 249 -8.29 17.90 -7.47
C ALA A 249 -8.01 17.66 -5.97
N ASP A 250 -7.00 16.83 -5.69
CA ASP A 250 -6.50 16.50 -4.35
C ASP A 250 -5.11 17.17 -4.22
N PHE A 251 -4.97 18.17 -3.35
CA PHE A 251 -3.78 18.98 -3.21
C PHE A 251 -3.36 19.17 -1.77
N VAL A 252 -2.05 19.28 -1.56
CA VAL A 252 -1.46 19.76 -0.30
C VAL A 252 -0.73 21.06 -0.59
N GLY A 253 -1.09 22.12 0.12
CA GLY A 253 -0.42 23.41 0.09
C GLY A 253 0.62 23.51 1.17
N ILE A 254 1.86 23.84 0.79
CA ILE A 254 3.03 23.90 1.67
C ILE A 254 3.42 25.36 1.86
N ASP A 255 3.65 25.78 3.10
CA ASP A 255 4.22 27.07 3.45
C ASP A 255 5.73 27.05 3.20
N LEU A 256 6.17 27.78 2.21
CA LEU A 256 7.59 27.88 1.87
C LEU A 256 8.40 28.75 2.84
N GLU A 257 7.73 29.53 3.71
CA GLU A 257 8.40 30.33 4.76
C GLU A 257 8.63 29.55 6.05
N ASP A 258 8.08 28.31 6.16
CA ASP A 258 8.36 27.45 7.30
C ASP A 258 9.85 27.13 7.40
N LEU A 259 10.40 27.15 8.63
CA LEU A 259 11.84 26.93 8.86
C LEU A 259 12.33 25.58 8.35
N SER A 260 11.48 24.56 8.33
CA SER A 260 11.81 23.22 7.80
C SER A 260 12.02 23.20 6.30
N MET A 261 11.56 24.25 5.59
CA MET A 261 11.73 24.41 4.15
C MET A 261 13.00 25.24 3.78
N MET A 262 13.74 25.71 4.78
CA MET A 262 14.95 26.53 4.54
C MET A 262 16.22 25.67 4.39
N PRO A 263 17.19 26.11 3.54
CA PRO A 263 17.16 27.27 2.68
C PRO A 263 16.21 27.08 1.49
N LEU A 264 15.44 28.11 1.16
CA LEU A 264 14.54 28.12 0.03
C LEU A 264 15.31 28.36 -1.27
N SER A 265 14.88 27.69 -2.32
CA SER A 265 15.38 27.88 -3.70
C SER A 265 14.27 28.29 -4.64
N ASP A 266 14.63 28.94 -5.73
CA ASP A 266 13.70 29.38 -6.79
C ASP A 266 13.32 28.23 -7.76
N SER A 267 13.91 27.03 -7.60
CA SER A 267 13.68 25.91 -8.49
C SER A 267 12.98 24.77 -7.76
N LEU A 268 11.98 24.16 -8.40
CA LEU A 268 11.27 23.00 -7.87
C LEU A 268 12.21 21.81 -7.61
N GLU A 269 13.21 21.61 -8.45
CA GLU A 269 14.22 20.57 -8.29
C GLU A 269 15.02 20.72 -6.99
N GLN A 270 15.20 21.96 -6.53
CA GLN A 270 15.89 22.25 -5.28
C GLN A 270 14.95 22.32 -4.07
N MET A 271 13.65 22.54 -4.27
CA MET A 271 12.64 22.49 -3.21
C MET A 271 12.23 21.06 -2.88
N LEU A 272 12.19 20.16 -3.86
CA LEU A 272 11.72 18.79 -3.70
C LEU A 272 12.54 18.01 -2.65
N PRO A 273 13.88 18.11 -2.57
CA PRO A 273 14.64 17.54 -1.47
C PRO A 273 14.19 18.01 -0.08
N ASN A 274 13.83 19.31 0.06
CA ASN A 274 13.34 19.83 1.33
C ASN A 274 12.00 19.18 1.71
N ILE A 275 11.09 19.01 0.76
CA ILE A 275 9.81 18.32 0.98
C ILE A 275 10.03 16.89 1.46
N VAL A 276 10.98 16.17 0.86
CA VAL A 276 11.23 14.75 1.18
C VAL A 276 12.05 14.58 2.47
N TYR A 277 13.06 15.43 2.71
CA TYR A 277 14.04 15.17 3.76
C TYR A 277 13.91 16.04 5.02
N SER A 278 13.34 17.24 4.92
CA SER A 278 13.35 18.17 6.05
C SER A 278 11.98 18.72 6.45
N MET A 279 10.99 18.68 5.55
CA MET A 279 9.68 19.28 5.81
C MET A 279 9.01 18.68 7.06
N GLU A 280 8.58 19.56 7.95
CA GLU A 280 7.78 19.20 9.11
C GLU A 280 6.28 19.40 8.84
N PRO A 281 5.37 18.71 9.55
CA PRO A 281 3.93 18.88 9.38
C PRO A 281 3.42 20.30 9.56
N THR A 282 4.16 21.16 10.29
CA THR A 282 3.85 22.58 10.47
C THR A 282 3.87 23.38 9.16
N ALA A 283 4.61 22.92 8.16
CA ALA A 283 4.64 23.54 6.85
C ALA A 283 3.36 23.28 6.02
N ILE A 284 2.52 22.32 6.41
CA ILE A 284 1.26 22.04 5.70
C ILE A 284 0.22 23.09 6.10
N ARG A 285 -0.22 23.91 5.15
CA ARG A 285 -1.20 24.98 5.38
C ARG A 285 -2.59 24.69 4.85
N THR A 286 -2.67 23.89 3.79
CA THR A 286 -3.94 23.60 3.13
C THR A 286 -3.95 22.15 2.67
N VAL A 287 -5.05 21.49 2.91
CA VAL A 287 -5.36 20.18 2.31
C VAL A 287 -6.68 20.34 1.56
N MET A 288 -6.68 19.92 0.31
CA MET A 288 -7.87 19.96 -0.55
C MET A 288 -8.14 18.55 -1.07
N VAL A 289 -9.38 18.09 -0.95
CA VAL A 289 -9.81 16.79 -1.48
C VAL A 289 -11.02 17.01 -2.39
N ALA A 290 -10.96 16.48 -3.60
CA ALA A 290 -12.00 16.66 -4.62
C ALA A 290 -12.36 18.14 -4.87
N GLY A 291 -11.38 19.04 -4.79
CA GLY A 291 -11.56 20.48 -4.98
C GLY A 291 -12.18 21.22 -3.78
N LYS A 292 -12.31 20.58 -2.62
CA LYS A 292 -12.83 21.16 -1.38
C LYS A 292 -11.73 21.23 -0.33
N PRO A 293 -11.57 22.39 0.36
CA PRO A 293 -10.62 22.52 1.46
C PRO A 293 -11.07 21.77 2.70
#